data_ea170d097abeebce0e963b7744eb94f2
#
_entry.id   ea170d097abeebce0e963b7744eb94f2
#
_cell.length_a   1.000
_cell.length_b   1.000
_cell.length_c   1.000
_cell.angle_alpha   90.00
_cell.angle_beta   90.00
_cell.angle_gamma   90.00
#
_symmetry.space_group_name_H-M   'P 1'
#
loop_
_entity.id
_entity.type
_entity.pdbx_description
1 polymer ?
#
loop_
_entity_poly.entity_id
_entity_poly.type
_entity_poly.pdbx_seq_one_letter_code
_entity_poly.pdbx_strand_id
1 'polypeptide(L)'
;MKKFAALLLALVLLVTLSSCSKPDDKQAMLKIGIIQFAEHGSLDNCRQGFIEGLAEAGYVEGQNVTFNVQNAQADIAIASQIASTLVDVEKCDMICAIATPAAQAAYNYAQDKKIPVIYTAITDPIGASLANADKTNPGEITGTSDLLAVEAQMKMIRALMPDAKTIGILHTTSETNNTMPLNLYKELAPTYGFEIVDKGIAAGADIPLALDALLPQVDCISNLTDNTVVSYLSVVLEKAKAAGKPVFGSEIEQVKLGCVAAEGIEYLELGSQTGRMAAKVLKGEATAAKIPFETIANSYLYINKDAMATYGIQLPADLADRAIDVLAK
;
A
#
# COMPACT_ATOMS: atom_id res chain seq x y z
N MET A 1 63.96 49.61 -6.04
CA MET A 1 63.02 49.36 -4.94
C MET A 1 61.55 49.64 -5.27
N LYS A 2 61.23 50.79 -5.91
CA LYS A 2 59.80 51.13 -6.24
C LYS A 2 59.13 50.18 -7.29
N LYS A 3 59.91 49.56 -8.19
CA LYS A 3 59.35 48.65 -9.23
C LYS A 3 59.11 47.23 -8.67
N PHE A 4 59.78 46.82 -7.62
CA PHE A 4 59.53 45.53 -6.95
C PHE A 4 58.30 45.59 -6.05
N ALA A 5 58.03 46.74 -5.40
CA ALA A 5 56.84 46.92 -4.56
C ALA A 5 55.53 46.90 -5.40
N ALA A 6 55.57 47.46 -6.62
CA ALA A 6 54.41 47.44 -7.54
C ALA A 6 54.08 46.01 -8.06
N LEU A 7 55.09 45.18 -8.29
CA LEU A 7 54.92 43.79 -8.74
C LEU A 7 54.36 42.90 -7.64
N LEU A 8 54.72 43.09 -6.37
CA LEU A 8 54.19 42.38 -5.21
C LEU A 8 52.74 42.78 -4.92
N LEU A 9 52.38 44.05 -5.10
CA LEU A 9 51.01 44.54 -4.94
C LEU A 9 50.05 43.98 -5.99
N ALA A 10 50.52 43.83 -7.24
CA ALA A 10 49.76 43.25 -8.33
C ALA A 10 49.53 41.73 -8.15
N LEU A 11 50.49 41.01 -7.54
CA LEU A 11 50.38 39.58 -7.28
C LEU A 11 49.41 39.27 -6.12
N VAL A 12 49.32 40.17 -5.13
CA VAL A 12 48.37 40.05 -4.00
C VAL A 12 46.94 40.37 -4.45
N LEU A 13 46.73 41.24 -5.42
CA LEU A 13 45.40 41.53 -5.98
C LEU A 13 44.86 40.38 -6.89
N LEU A 14 45.74 39.58 -7.49
CA LEU A 14 45.34 38.45 -8.35
C LEU A 14 44.91 37.21 -7.52
N VAL A 15 45.35 37.07 -6.27
CA VAL A 15 45.00 35.95 -5.39
C VAL A 15 43.65 36.19 -4.70
N THR A 16 43.17 37.43 -4.59
CA THR A 16 41.86 37.75 -3.95
C THR A 16 40.66 37.62 -4.88
N LEU A 17 40.88 37.37 -6.18
CA LEU A 17 39.77 37.21 -7.15
C LEU A 17 39.39 35.76 -7.42
N SER A 18 40.04 34.75 -6.80
CA SER A 18 39.74 33.33 -6.98
C SER A 18 38.83 32.75 -5.92
N SER A 19 38.32 33.57 -4.98
CA SER A 19 37.33 33.10 -3.99
C SER A 19 35.93 33.60 -4.35
N CYS A 20 35.51 33.43 -5.60
CA CYS A 20 34.10 33.27 -5.90
C CYS A 20 33.70 31.85 -5.49
N SER A 21 33.41 31.64 -4.21
CA SER A 21 32.51 30.58 -3.78
C SER A 21 31.27 30.67 -4.67
N LYS A 22 31.06 29.68 -5.52
CA LYS A 22 29.72 29.49 -6.07
C LYS A 22 28.75 29.58 -4.89
N PRO A 23 27.65 30.33 -5.01
CA PRO A 23 26.63 30.23 -4.00
C PRO A 23 26.35 28.72 -3.84
N ASP A 24 26.42 28.24 -2.61
CA ASP A 24 25.82 26.92 -2.27
C ASP A 24 24.39 27.02 -2.78
N ASP A 25 24.16 26.40 -3.92
CA ASP A 25 22.84 26.16 -4.45
C ASP A 25 22.23 25.13 -3.48
N LYS A 26 21.84 25.61 -2.29
CA LYS A 26 21.03 24.82 -1.38
C LYS A 26 19.76 24.54 -2.14
N GLN A 27 19.78 23.44 -2.88
CA GLN A 27 18.61 22.90 -3.53
C GLN A 27 17.49 22.94 -2.48
N ALA A 28 16.40 23.64 -2.77
CA ALA A 28 15.31 23.79 -1.82
C ALA A 28 14.88 22.39 -1.36
N MET A 29 14.79 22.21 -0.04
CA MET A 29 14.39 20.95 0.55
C MET A 29 12.98 20.60 0.07
N LEU A 30 12.83 19.50 -0.66
CA LEU A 30 11.52 19.02 -1.11
C LEU A 30 10.69 18.57 0.08
N LYS A 31 9.40 18.86 0.06
CA LYS A 31 8.44 18.44 1.07
C LYS A 31 7.50 17.40 0.47
N ILE A 32 7.53 16.19 0.97
CA ILE A 32 6.60 15.12 0.56
C ILE A 32 5.65 14.84 1.72
N GLY A 33 4.36 15.04 1.49
CA GLY A 33 3.32 14.61 2.41
C GLY A 33 3.02 13.13 2.22
N ILE A 34 2.93 12.35 3.29
CA ILE A 34 2.55 10.94 3.25
C ILE A 34 1.25 10.77 4.04
N ILE A 35 0.20 10.33 3.37
CA ILE A 35 -1.08 9.98 4.00
C ILE A 35 -1.18 8.47 4.03
N GLN A 36 -1.10 7.88 5.20
CA GLN A 36 -1.39 6.47 5.41
C GLN A 36 -2.80 6.31 5.95
N PHE A 37 -3.65 5.51 5.31
CA PHE A 37 -5.06 5.41 5.69
C PHE A 37 -5.26 4.75 7.05
N ALA A 38 -4.58 3.63 7.31
CA ALA A 38 -4.70 2.86 8.55
C ALA A 38 -3.35 2.37 9.04
N GLU A 39 -3.28 1.92 10.29
CA GLU A 39 -2.07 1.35 10.89
C GLU A 39 -2.15 -0.18 10.86
N HIS A 40 -1.41 -0.79 9.95
CA HIS A 40 -1.16 -2.23 9.89
C HIS A 40 0.07 -2.52 9.02
N GLY A 41 0.67 -3.71 9.21
CA GLY A 41 1.97 -4.07 8.67
C GLY A 41 2.14 -3.85 7.16
N SER A 42 1.12 -4.14 6.35
CA SER A 42 1.20 -3.99 4.89
C SER A 42 1.36 -2.51 4.49
N LEU A 43 0.57 -1.60 5.09
CA LEU A 43 0.69 -0.17 4.79
C LEU A 43 1.97 0.44 5.38
N ASP A 44 2.44 -0.06 6.53
CA ASP A 44 3.73 0.35 7.11
C ASP A 44 4.88 -0.06 6.18
N ASN A 45 4.82 -1.28 5.62
CA ASN A 45 5.79 -1.75 4.63
C ASN A 45 5.74 -0.93 3.33
N CYS A 46 4.54 -0.55 2.84
CA CYS A 46 4.41 0.36 1.71
C CYS A 46 5.09 1.70 1.97
N ARG A 47 4.86 2.30 3.14
CA ARG A 47 5.50 3.56 3.53
C ARG A 47 7.01 3.43 3.58
N GLN A 48 7.50 2.39 4.25
CA GLN A 48 8.94 2.13 4.34
C GLN A 48 9.54 1.94 2.95
N GLY A 49 8.96 1.08 2.12
CA GLY A 49 9.42 0.84 0.76
C GLY A 49 9.41 2.11 -0.10
N PHE A 50 8.37 2.96 0.02
CA PHE A 50 8.32 4.23 -0.69
C PHE A 50 9.50 5.13 -0.35
N ILE A 51 9.84 5.26 0.93
CA ILE A 51 10.99 6.05 1.40
C ILE A 51 12.30 5.44 0.91
N GLU A 52 12.45 4.11 0.98
CA GLU A 52 13.62 3.39 0.49
C GLU A 52 13.80 3.56 -1.03
N GLY A 53 12.72 3.42 -1.83
CA GLY A 53 12.77 3.60 -3.29
C GLY A 53 13.11 5.04 -3.71
N LEU A 54 12.70 6.04 -2.92
CA LEU A 54 13.14 7.42 -3.10
C LEU A 54 14.62 7.58 -2.75
N ALA A 55 15.09 6.99 -1.65
CA ALA A 55 16.49 7.04 -1.22
C ALA A 55 17.43 6.39 -2.24
N GLU A 56 17.06 5.24 -2.83
CA GLU A 56 17.77 4.60 -3.92
C GLU A 56 17.93 5.53 -5.15
N ALA A 57 16.92 6.37 -5.39
CA ALA A 57 16.95 7.34 -6.47
C ALA A 57 17.66 8.66 -6.14
N GLY A 58 18.21 8.78 -4.91
CA GLY A 58 18.98 9.93 -4.44
C GLY A 58 18.19 10.97 -3.62
N TYR A 59 16.93 10.68 -3.25
CA TYR A 59 16.14 11.54 -2.37
C TYR A 59 16.21 11.02 -0.93
N VAL A 60 17.10 11.62 -0.14
CA VAL A 60 17.41 11.16 1.24
C VAL A 60 16.87 12.16 2.25
N GLU A 61 16.13 11.66 3.24
CA GLU A 61 15.54 12.47 4.30
C GLU A 61 16.60 13.28 5.05
N GLY A 62 16.31 14.56 5.28
CA GLY A 62 17.21 15.50 5.95
C GLY A 62 18.37 16.03 5.07
N GLN A 63 18.56 15.51 3.85
CA GLN A 63 19.55 16.00 2.89
C GLN A 63 18.91 16.89 1.81
N ASN A 64 17.90 16.38 1.11
CA ASN A 64 17.22 17.05 0.01
C ASN A 64 15.70 16.84 -0.01
N VAL A 65 15.16 16.05 0.91
CA VAL A 65 13.74 15.80 1.09
C VAL A 65 13.38 15.75 2.58
N THR A 66 12.15 16.16 2.91
CA THR A 66 11.51 15.94 4.20
C THR A 66 10.17 15.25 4.01
N PHE A 67 9.82 14.34 4.93
CA PHE A 67 8.55 13.65 4.92
C PHE A 67 7.65 14.16 6.05
N ASN A 68 6.41 14.55 5.73
CA ASN A 68 5.36 14.80 6.71
C ASN A 68 4.40 13.61 6.66
N VAL A 69 4.57 12.67 7.62
CA VAL A 69 3.80 11.43 7.69
C VAL A 69 2.60 11.61 8.60
N GLN A 70 1.41 11.32 8.09
CA GLN A 70 0.14 11.41 8.80
C GLN A 70 -0.65 10.11 8.62
N ASN A 71 -1.33 9.65 9.70
CA ASN A 71 -2.19 8.46 9.69
C ASN A 71 -3.65 8.87 9.89
N ALA A 72 -4.51 8.40 9.01
CA ALA A 72 -5.93 8.71 9.04
C ALA A 72 -6.77 7.78 9.96
N GLN A 73 -6.15 6.77 10.57
CA GLN A 73 -6.78 5.86 11.53
C GLN A 73 -8.06 5.18 11.00
N ALA A 74 -8.04 4.80 9.72
CA ALA A 74 -9.15 4.22 8.98
C ALA A 74 -10.42 5.12 8.93
N ASP A 75 -10.24 6.45 9.03
CA ASP A 75 -11.31 7.44 8.95
C ASP A 75 -11.15 8.31 7.71
N ILE A 76 -12.17 8.27 6.82
CA ILE A 76 -12.18 9.02 5.56
C ILE A 76 -12.21 10.54 5.80
N ALA A 77 -12.89 11.00 6.86
CA ALA A 77 -12.96 12.42 7.17
C ALA A 77 -11.59 12.93 7.66
N ILE A 78 -10.90 12.14 8.49
CA ILE A 78 -9.53 12.43 8.93
C ILE A 78 -8.59 12.41 7.72
N ALA A 79 -8.69 11.43 6.81
CA ALA A 79 -7.88 11.39 5.58
C ALA A 79 -8.07 12.68 4.75
N SER A 80 -9.31 13.15 4.61
CA SER A 80 -9.62 14.40 3.89
C SER A 80 -9.04 15.63 4.58
N GLN A 81 -9.08 15.69 5.91
CA GLN A 81 -8.48 16.78 6.69
C GLN A 81 -6.96 16.79 6.55
N ILE A 82 -6.31 15.62 6.62
CA ILE A 82 -4.87 15.48 6.41
C ILE A 82 -4.50 15.96 5.00
N ALA A 83 -5.22 15.51 3.97
CA ALA A 83 -4.98 15.91 2.59
C ALA A 83 -5.04 17.44 2.42
N SER A 84 -6.08 18.08 2.96
CA SER A 84 -6.20 19.54 2.98
C SER A 84 -5.01 20.20 3.68
N THR A 85 -4.61 19.69 4.84
CA THR A 85 -3.48 20.22 5.62
C THR A 85 -2.16 20.13 4.83
N LEU A 86 -1.84 18.99 4.25
CA LEU A 86 -0.60 18.77 3.49
C LEU A 86 -0.53 19.66 2.24
N VAL A 87 -1.67 19.84 1.58
CA VAL A 87 -1.78 20.65 0.36
C VAL A 87 -1.82 22.14 0.66
N ASP A 88 -2.66 22.58 1.61
CA ASP A 88 -2.97 24.00 1.80
C ASP A 88 -2.10 24.69 2.86
N VAL A 89 -1.70 23.98 3.89
CA VAL A 89 -0.95 24.53 5.03
C VAL A 89 0.54 24.23 4.88
N GLU A 90 0.89 22.95 4.75
CA GLU A 90 2.28 22.49 4.65
C GLU A 90 2.91 22.79 3.30
N LYS A 91 2.09 22.98 2.25
CA LYS A 91 2.55 23.26 0.88
C LYS A 91 3.52 22.19 0.38
N CYS A 92 3.13 20.93 0.51
CA CYS A 92 3.93 19.81 0.03
C CYS A 92 4.09 19.88 -1.50
N ASP A 93 5.27 19.51 -1.98
CA ASP A 93 5.59 19.48 -3.42
C ASP A 93 5.01 18.22 -4.10
N MET A 94 4.74 17.19 -3.31
CA MET A 94 4.16 15.90 -3.74
C MET A 94 3.41 15.26 -2.57
N ILE A 95 2.36 14.50 -2.87
CA ILE A 95 1.66 13.66 -1.89
C ILE A 95 1.84 12.20 -2.24
N CYS A 96 2.36 11.41 -1.30
CA CYS A 96 2.25 9.96 -1.32
C CYS A 96 0.99 9.55 -0.57
N ALA A 97 0.13 8.77 -1.21
CA ALA A 97 -1.12 8.31 -0.60
C ALA A 97 -1.16 6.77 -0.55
N ILE A 98 -1.30 6.23 0.66
CA ILE A 98 -1.22 4.80 0.95
C ILE A 98 -2.61 4.29 1.29
N ALA A 99 -3.14 3.39 0.47
CA ALA A 99 -4.48 2.84 0.40
C ALA A 99 -5.53 3.74 -0.30
N THR A 100 -6.58 3.10 -0.83
CA THR A 100 -7.58 3.73 -1.70
C THR A 100 -8.26 4.95 -1.10
N PRO A 101 -8.77 4.93 0.15
CA PRO A 101 -9.43 6.11 0.70
C PRO A 101 -8.49 7.32 0.87
N ALA A 102 -7.22 7.07 1.23
CA ALA A 102 -6.21 8.12 1.33
C ALA A 102 -5.88 8.73 -0.06
N ALA A 103 -5.79 7.90 -1.10
CA ALA A 103 -5.51 8.36 -2.45
C ALA A 103 -6.67 9.18 -3.03
N GLN A 104 -7.91 8.77 -2.78
CA GLN A 104 -9.10 9.53 -3.16
C GLN A 104 -9.13 10.90 -2.45
N ALA A 105 -8.87 10.92 -1.15
CA ALA A 105 -8.79 12.17 -0.38
C ALA A 105 -7.67 13.09 -0.89
N ALA A 106 -6.45 12.55 -1.09
CA ALA A 106 -5.32 13.30 -1.58
C ALA A 106 -5.57 13.92 -2.95
N TYR A 107 -6.09 13.13 -3.90
CA TYR A 107 -6.35 13.59 -5.25
C TYR A 107 -7.43 14.67 -5.30
N ASN A 108 -8.51 14.52 -4.54
CA ASN A 108 -9.58 15.52 -4.45
C ASN A 108 -9.06 16.91 -4.05
N TYR A 109 -8.06 17.01 -3.19
CA TYR A 109 -7.48 18.30 -2.79
C TYR A 109 -6.32 18.77 -3.67
N ALA A 110 -5.57 17.86 -4.29
CA ALA A 110 -4.36 18.17 -5.04
C ALA A 110 -4.61 18.52 -6.51
N GLN A 111 -5.66 17.98 -7.14
CA GLN A 111 -5.90 18.04 -8.59
C GLN A 111 -5.95 19.47 -9.15
N ASP A 112 -6.69 20.38 -8.51
CA ASP A 112 -6.82 21.77 -8.96
C ASP A 112 -5.54 22.58 -8.78
N LYS A 113 -4.63 22.12 -7.93
CA LYS A 113 -3.33 22.76 -7.62
C LYS A 113 -2.19 22.14 -8.38
N LYS A 114 -2.47 21.09 -9.15
CA LYS A 114 -1.49 20.32 -9.94
C LYS A 114 -0.33 19.77 -9.10
N ILE A 115 -0.60 19.48 -7.81
CA ILE A 115 0.37 18.79 -6.96
C ILE A 115 0.32 17.30 -7.32
N PRO A 116 1.45 16.67 -7.68
CA PRO A 116 1.46 15.26 -8.03
C PRO A 116 1.10 14.38 -6.84
N VAL A 117 0.18 13.45 -7.08
CA VAL A 117 -0.20 12.40 -6.13
C VAL A 117 0.36 11.07 -6.63
N ILE A 118 1.18 10.43 -5.80
CA ILE A 118 1.72 9.10 -6.08
C ILE A 118 1.13 8.13 -5.06
N TYR A 119 0.31 7.20 -5.52
CA TYR A 119 -0.37 6.27 -4.65
C TYR A 119 0.29 4.88 -4.60
N THR A 120 0.09 4.14 -3.52
CA THR A 120 0.47 2.73 -3.37
C THR A 120 -0.63 1.96 -2.65
N ALA A 121 -0.68 0.65 -2.84
CA ALA A 121 -1.69 -0.24 -2.25
C ALA A 121 -3.12 0.16 -2.65
N ILE A 122 -3.34 0.34 -3.96
CA ILE A 122 -4.66 0.62 -4.53
C ILE A 122 -5.14 -0.63 -5.28
N THR A 123 -6.17 -1.27 -4.77
CA THR A 123 -6.64 -2.55 -5.33
C THR A 123 -7.24 -2.39 -6.73
N ASP A 124 -8.06 -1.36 -6.93
CA ASP A 124 -8.69 -1.05 -8.21
C ASP A 124 -8.62 0.45 -8.52
N PRO A 125 -7.54 0.92 -9.15
CA PRO A 125 -7.40 2.35 -9.50
C PRO A 125 -8.52 2.87 -10.41
N ILE A 126 -9.08 2.03 -11.28
CA ILE A 126 -10.16 2.42 -12.21
C ILE A 126 -11.47 2.57 -11.43
N GLY A 127 -11.85 1.55 -10.65
CA GLY A 127 -13.06 1.59 -9.83
C GLY A 127 -13.01 2.67 -8.75
N ALA A 128 -11.81 3.04 -8.28
CA ALA A 128 -11.60 4.15 -7.35
C ALA A 128 -11.59 5.54 -8.02
N SER A 129 -11.73 5.63 -9.34
CA SER A 129 -11.64 6.88 -10.13
C SER A 129 -10.27 7.58 -10.04
N LEU A 130 -9.21 6.81 -9.79
CA LEU A 130 -7.82 7.28 -9.77
C LEU A 130 -7.10 7.01 -11.09
N ALA A 131 -7.72 6.21 -11.96
CA ALA A 131 -7.31 5.98 -13.34
C ALA A 131 -8.55 5.86 -14.24
N ASN A 132 -8.39 6.17 -15.53
CA ASN A 132 -9.45 6.00 -16.54
C ASN A 132 -9.53 4.54 -16.99
N ALA A 133 -10.64 4.15 -17.64
CA ALA A 133 -10.86 2.79 -18.14
C ALA A 133 -9.81 2.31 -19.16
N ASP A 134 -9.19 3.23 -19.90
CA ASP A 134 -8.08 2.97 -20.81
C ASP A 134 -6.70 2.98 -20.13
N LYS A 135 -6.67 2.99 -18.79
CA LYS A 135 -5.49 3.06 -17.92
C LYS A 135 -4.68 4.35 -18.03
N THR A 136 -5.19 5.38 -18.67
CA THR A 136 -4.62 6.74 -18.57
C THR A 136 -4.98 7.37 -17.24
N ASN A 137 -4.25 8.40 -16.85
CA ASN A 137 -4.49 9.10 -15.59
C ASN A 137 -5.43 10.30 -15.79
N PRO A 138 -6.35 10.58 -14.84
CA PRO A 138 -7.29 11.70 -14.95
C PRO A 138 -6.62 13.08 -14.70
N GLY A 139 -5.39 13.11 -14.24
CA GLY A 139 -4.60 14.31 -13.92
C GLY A 139 -3.22 13.96 -13.39
N GLU A 140 -2.65 14.82 -12.54
CA GLU A 140 -1.34 14.60 -11.92
C GLU A 140 -1.40 13.55 -10.81
N ILE A 141 -1.76 12.32 -11.19
CA ILE A 141 -1.86 11.16 -10.29
C ILE A 141 -1.36 9.91 -10.99
N THR A 142 -0.63 9.05 -10.27
CA THR A 142 -0.21 7.70 -10.68
C THR A 142 0.20 6.89 -9.47
N GLY A 143 0.60 5.66 -9.64
CA GLY A 143 1.12 4.84 -8.54
C GLY A 143 1.08 3.35 -8.83
N THR A 144 0.96 2.55 -7.77
CA THR A 144 0.97 1.08 -7.85
C THR A 144 -0.30 0.46 -7.31
N SER A 145 -0.72 -0.63 -7.95
CA SER A 145 -1.88 -1.42 -7.57
C SER A 145 -1.46 -2.74 -6.93
N ASP A 146 -2.16 -3.09 -5.84
CA ASP A 146 -2.07 -4.37 -5.14
C ASP A 146 -3.23 -5.31 -5.52
N LEU A 147 -3.58 -5.34 -6.79
CA LEU A 147 -4.68 -6.16 -7.31
C LEU A 147 -4.66 -7.58 -6.73
N LEU A 148 -5.73 -7.93 -6.01
CA LEU A 148 -5.85 -9.23 -5.36
C LEU A 148 -6.03 -10.36 -6.36
N ALA A 149 -5.23 -11.41 -6.25
CA ALA A 149 -5.27 -12.60 -7.11
C ALA A 149 -6.42 -13.55 -6.69
N VAL A 150 -7.67 -13.10 -6.79
CA VAL A 150 -8.87 -13.81 -6.28
C VAL A 150 -8.97 -15.25 -6.78
N GLU A 151 -8.68 -15.50 -8.05
CA GLU A 151 -8.75 -16.84 -8.61
C GLU A 151 -7.69 -17.78 -8.00
N ALA A 152 -6.46 -17.29 -7.85
CA ALA A 152 -5.38 -18.05 -7.21
C ALA A 152 -5.71 -18.31 -5.73
N GLN A 153 -6.28 -17.32 -5.04
CA GLN A 153 -6.74 -17.44 -3.66
C GLN A 153 -7.82 -18.54 -3.52
N MET A 154 -8.81 -18.58 -4.40
CA MET A 154 -9.84 -19.64 -4.39
C MET A 154 -9.27 -21.03 -4.69
N LYS A 155 -8.35 -21.14 -5.64
CA LYS A 155 -7.64 -22.40 -5.94
C LYS A 155 -6.88 -22.90 -4.72
N MET A 156 -6.18 -22.00 -4.04
CA MET A 156 -5.47 -22.31 -2.79
C MET A 156 -6.43 -22.78 -1.70
N ILE A 157 -7.52 -22.03 -1.44
CA ILE A 157 -8.53 -22.43 -0.42
C ILE A 157 -9.12 -23.81 -0.76
N ARG A 158 -9.47 -24.08 -2.03
CA ARG A 158 -9.98 -25.38 -2.45
C ARG A 158 -8.98 -26.51 -2.23
N ALA A 159 -7.69 -26.28 -2.50
CA ALA A 159 -6.64 -27.27 -2.29
C ALA A 159 -6.41 -27.56 -0.80
N LEU A 160 -6.46 -26.54 0.06
CA LEU A 160 -6.26 -26.66 1.50
C LEU A 160 -7.50 -27.15 2.25
N MET A 161 -8.70 -26.90 1.71
CA MET A 161 -10.00 -27.27 2.29
C MET A 161 -10.91 -27.94 1.25
N PRO A 162 -10.64 -29.19 0.86
CA PRO A 162 -11.34 -29.85 -0.25
C PRO A 162 -12.85 -30.01 -0.02
N ASP A 163 -13.30 -30.09 1.24
CA ASP A 163 -14.70 -30.29 1.61
C ASP A 163 -15.47 -28.97 1.89
N ALA A 164 -14.79 -27.84 1.95
CA ALA A 164 -15.43 -26.55 2.22
C ALA A 164 -16.39 -26.16 1.10
N LYS A 165 -17.54 -25.59 1.46
CA LYS A 165 -18.59 -25.15 0.54
C LYS A 165 -18.83 -23.66 0.60
N THR A 166 -18.57 -23.03 1.75
CA THR A 166 -18.93 -21.64 1.99
C THR A 166 -17.72 -20.85 2.46
N ILE A 167 -17.49 -19.69 1.82
CA ILE A 167 -16.45 -18.73 2.20
C ILE A 167 -17.13 -17.49 2.73
N GLY A 168 -16.79 -17.07 3.95
CA GLY A 168 -17.20 -15.83 4.55
C GLY A 168 -16.29 -14.68 4.15
N ILE A 169 -16.86 -13.53 3.82
CA ILE A 169 -16.11 -12.30 3.56
C ILE A 169 -16.69 -11.18 4.39
N LEU A 170 -15.88 -10.63 5.29
CA LEU A 170 -16.22 -9.41 6.03
C LEU A 170 -15.62 -8.20 5.29
N HIS A 171 -16.40 -7.15 5.09
CA HIS A 171 -15.92 -5.98 4.35
C HIS A 171 -16.53 -4.67 4.86
N THR A 172 -15.77 -3.59 4.78
CA THR A 172 -16.20 -2.23 5.12
C THR A 172 -16.92 -1.61 3.93
N THR A 173 -18.17 -1.18 4.14
CA THR A 173 -19.02 -0.70 3.04
C THR A 173 -18.58 0.64 2.44
N SER A 174 -17.81 1.44 3.16
CA SER A 174 -17.27 2.72 2.71
C SER A 174 -15.92 2.61 1.99
N GLU A 175 -15.27 1.43 1.99
CA GLU A 175 -13.99 1.21 1.31
C GLU A 175 -14.24 0.65 -0.11
N THR A 176 -14.01 1.48 -1.12
CA THR A 176 -14.27 1.11 -2.54
C THR A 176 -13.34 0.02 -3.08
N ASN A 177 -12.15 -0.17 -2.48
CA ASN A 177 -11.22 -1.27 -2.77
C ASN A 177 -11.84 -2.66 -2.59
N ASN A 178 -12.90 -2.79 -1.81
CA ASN A 178 -13.59 -4.07 -1.60
C ASN A 178 -14.51 -4.47 -2.77
N THR A 179 -14.99 -3.51 -3.55
CA THR A 179 -16.08 -3.75 -4.52
C THR A 179 -15.70 -4.74 -5.60
N MET A 180 -14.57 -4.50 -6.28
CA MET A 180 -14.13 -5.36 -7.39
C MET A 180 -13.75 -6.77 -6.92
N PRO A 181 -12.90 -6.97 -5.89
CA PRO A 181 -12.55 -8.31 -5.45
C PRO A 181 -13.75 -9.07 -4.88
N LEU A 182 -14.66 -8.44 -4.15
CA LEU A 182 -15.88 -9.10 -3.65
C LEU A 182 -16.77 -9.59 -4.79
N ASN A 183 -16.96 -8.78 -5.85
CA ASN A 183 -17.72 -9.18 -7.02
C ASN A 183 -17.05 -10.34 -7.75
N LEU A 184 -15.71 -10.31 -7.88
CA LEU A 184 -14.96 -11.37 -8.51
C LEU A 184 -15.01 -12.68 -7.71
N TYR A 185 -14.98 -12.60 -6.36
CA TYR A 185 -15.24 -13.77 -5.52
C TYR A 185 -16.61 -14.38 -5.79
N LYS A 186 -17.67 -13.57 -5.83
CA LYS A 186 -19.04 -14.04 -6.12
C LYS A 186 -19.18 -14.64 -7.52
N GLU A 187 -18.52 -14.06 -8.52
CA GLU A 187 -18.53 -14.54 -9.90
C GLU A 187 -17.82 -15.90 -10.05
N LEU A 188 -16.63 -16.03 -9.46
CA LEU A 188 -15.78 -17.21 -9.60
C LEU A 188 -16.15 -18.35 -8.66
N ALA A 189 -16.78 -18.08 -7.51
CA ALA A 189 -17.06 -19.06 -6.47
C ALA A 189 -17.74 -20.35 -6.98
N PRO A 190 -18.78 -20.28 -7.86
CA PRO A 190 -19.43 -21.50 -8.37
C PRO A 190 -18.48 -22.40 -9.16
N THR A 191 -17.51 -21.82 -9.89
CA THR A 191 -16.51 -22.56 -10.68
C THR A 191 -15.62 -23.43 -9.77
N TYR A 192 -15.37 -22.96 -8.55
CA TYR A 192 -14.57 -23.65 -7.55
C TYR A 192 -15.42 -24.40 -6.51
N GLY A 193 -16.74 -24.50 -6.72
CA GLY A 193 -17.67 -25.20 -5.85
C GLY A 193 -17.87 -24.50 -4.50
N PHE A 194 -17.76 -23.19 -4.48
CA PHE A 194 -18.02 -22.37 -3.29
C PHE A 194 -19.29 -21.52 -3.43
N GLU A 195 -19.83 -21.12 -2.30
CA GLU A 195 -20.78 -20.05 -2.12
C GLU A 195 -20.13 -18.96 -1.26
N ILE A 196 -20.34 -17.69 -1.62
CA ILE A 196 -19.83 -16.55 -0.85
C ILE A 196 -20.94 -16.00 0.04
N VAL A 197 -20.65 -15.94 1.34
CA VAL A 197 -21.50 -15.27 2.34
C VAL A 197 -20.76 -14.02 2.79
N ASP A 198 -21.21 -12.84 2.33
CA ASP A 198 -20.56 -11.59 2.70
C ASP A 198 -21.32 -10.82 3.77
N LYS A 199 -20.59 -10.09 4.57
CA LYS A 199 -21.12 -9.24 5.63
C LYS A 199 -20.49 -7.86 5.60
N GLY A 200 -21.28 -6.84 5.25
CA GLY A 200 -20.85 -5.44 5.32
C GLY A 200 -20.87 -4.90 6.74
N ILE A 201 -19.89 -4.07 7.07
CA ILE A 201 -19.78 -3.29 8.29
C ILE A 201 -19.61 -1.80 7.97
N ALA A 202 -19.99 -0.93 8.89
CA ALA A 202 -19.78 0.50 8.77
C ALA A 202 -18.47 0.97 9.43
N ALA A 203 -18.05 0.29 10.51
CA ALA A 203 -16.85 0.63 11.26
C ALA A 203 -16.26 -0.61 11.95
N GLY A 204 -15.01 -0.52 12.40
CA GLY A 204 -14.32 -1.61 13.10
C GLY A 204 -15.04 -2.10 14.36
N ALA A 205 -15.74 -1.22 15.05
CA ALA A 205 -16.56 -1.57 16.22
C ALA A 205 -17.70 -2.58 15.93
N ASP A 206 -18.13 -2.69 14.67
CA ASP A 206 -19.18 -3.63 14.24
C ASP A 206 -18.66 -5.07 14.05
N ILE A 207 -17.34 -5.23 13.93
CA ILE A 207 -16.69 -6.53 13.58
C ILE A 207 -17.10 -7.66 14.52
N PRO A 208 -17.11 -7.50 15.88
CA PRO A 208 -17.48 -8.60 16.75
C PRO A 208 -18.89 -9.13 16.50
N LEU A 209 -19.86 -8.23 16.31
CA LEU A 209 -21.25 -8.62 16.06
C LEU A 209 -21.44 -9.19 14.65
N ALA A 210 -20.76 -8.62 13.65
CA ALA A 210 -20.80 -9.12 12.29
C ALA A 210 -20.24 -10.55 12.17
N LEU A 211 -19.14 -10.83 12.89
CA LEU A 211 -18.56 -12.19 12.96
C LEU A 211 -19.47 -13.19 13.70
N ASP A 212 -20.15 -12.79 14.78
CA ASP A 212 -21.11 -13.65 15.46
C ASP A 212 -22.24 -14.10 14.53
N ALA A 213 -22.64 -13.23 13.58
CA ALA A 213 -23.65 -13.57 12.59
C ALA A 213 -23.07 -14.37 11.39
N LEU A 214 -21.81 -14.13 10.99
CA LEU A 214 -21.21 -14.72 9.80
C LEU A 214 -20.64 -16.12 10.06
N LEU A 215 -19.91 -16.32 11.16
CA LEU A 215 -19.15 -17.54 11.43
C LEU A 215 -20.00 -18.83 11.46
N PRO A 216 -21.26 -18.83 11.95
CA PRO A 216 -22.11 -20.02 11.89
C PRO A 216 -22.51 -20.47 10.49
N GLN A 217 -22.39 -19.59 9.49
CA GLN A 217 -22.86 -19.82 8.11
C GLN A 217 -21.76 -20.25 7.16
N VAL A 218 -20.50 -20.26 7.60
CA VAL A 218 -19.36 -20.44 6.69
C VAL A 218 -18.39 -21.51 7.16
N ASP A 219 -17.63 -22.08 6.23
CA ASP A 219 -16.59 -23.06 6.53
C ASP A 219 -15.24 -22.41 6.84
N CYS A 220 -14.97 -21.27 6.22
CA CYS A 220 -13.79 -20.44 6.46
C CYS A 220 -14.08 -18.97 6.18
N ILE A 221 -13.17 -18.10 6.60
CA ILE A 221 -13.14 -16.68 6.22
C ILE A 221 -12.02 -16.46 5.19
N SER A 222 -12.27 -15.64 4.17
CA SER A 222 -11.23 -15.09 3.30
C SER A 222 -11.24 -13.56 3.44
N ASN A 223 -10.12 -13.01 3.88
CA ASN A 223 -9.99 -11.55 3.99
C ASN A 223 -9.71 -10.93 2.62
N LEU A 224 -10.21 -9.73 2.44
CA LEU A 224 -9.80 -8.81 1.39
C LEU A 224 -8.65 -7.91 1.87
N THR A 225 -8.21 -6.99 1.04
CA THR A 225 -7.32 -5.88 1.41
C THR A 225 -8.11 -4.71 2.03
N ASP A 226 -9.07 -5.05 2.89
CA ASP A 226 -9.92 -4.11 3.64
C ASP A 226 -9.13 -3.54 4.82
N ASN A 227 -8.84 -2.25 4.79
CA ASN A 227 -7.97 -1.62 5.79
C ASN A 227 -8.56 -1.65 7.20
N THR A 228 -9.88 -1.46 7.30
CA THR A 228 -10.57 -1.51 8.60
C THR A 228 -10.56 -2.92 9.17
N VAL A 229 -10.91 -3.93 8.36
CA VAL A 229 -10.91 -5.34 8.82
C VAL A 229 -9.51 -5.80 9.20
N VAL A 230 -8.48 -5.43 8.40
CA VAL A 230 -7.08 -5.79 8.68
C VAL A 230 -6.58 -5.12 9.96
N SER A 231 -6.95 -3.88 10.24
CA SER A 231 -6.62 -3.20 11.51
C SER A 231 -7.19 -3.90 12.75
N TYR A 232 -8.27 -4.66 12.57
CA TYR A 232 -8.90 -5.47 13.62
C TYR A 232 -8.67 -6.97 13.47
N LEU A 233 -7.65 -7.38 12.70
CA LEU A 233 -7.42 -8.79 12.37
C LEU A 233 -7.27 -9.69 13.60
N SER A 234 -6.69 -9.21 14.69
CA SER A 234 -6.59 -9.95 15.94
C SER A 234 -7.95 -10.38 16.49
N VAL A 235 -8.95 -9.52 16.41
CA VAL A 235 -10.34 -9.80 16.83
C VAL A 235 -10.98 -10.83 15.88
N VAL A 236 -10.74 -10.69 14.58
CA VAL A 236 -11.23 -11.65 13.57
C VAL A 236 -10.68 -13.04 13.84
N LEU A 237 -9.35 -13.14 14.03
CA LEU A 237 -8.68 -14.41 14.30
C LEU A 237 -9.13 -15.06 15.61
N GLU A 238 -9.29 -14.29 16.69
CA GLU A 238 -9.76 -14.79 17.98
C GLU A 238 -11.15 -15.39 17.87
N LYS A 239 -12.11 -14.65 17.29
CA LYS A 239 -13.50 -15.14 17.14
C LYS A 239 -13.60 -16.31 16.18
N ALA A 240 -12.89 -16.26 15.06
CA ALA A 240 -12.86 -17.37 14.09
C ALA A 240 -12.26 -18.64 14.72
N LYS A 241 -11.17 -18.50 15.49
CA LYS A 241 -10.57 -19.63 16.23
C LYS A 241 -11.52 -20.22 17.26
N ALA A 242 -12.24 -19.38 18.03
CA ALA A 242 -13.25 -19.84 18.99
C ALA A 242 -14.39 -20.60 18.31
N ALA A 243 -14.74 -20.25 17.06
CA ALA A 243 -15.73 -20.93 16.24
C ALA A 243 -15.16 -22.13 15.44
N GLY A 244 -13.86 -22.43 15.54
CA GLY A 244 -13.19 -23.47 14.76
C GLY A 244 -13.12 -23.20 13.27
N LYS A 245 -13.14 -21.94 12.85
CA LYS A 245 -13.13 -21.51 11.44
C LYS A 245 -11.77 -20.94 11.05
N PRO A 246 -11.07 -21.53 10.06
CA PRO A 246 -9.82 -20.99 9.57
C PRO A 246 -10.04 -19.65 8.85
N VAL A 247 -9.05 -18.77 8.95
CA VAL A 247 -9.01 -17.48 8.25
C VAL A 247 -7.88 -17.49 7.24
N PHE A 248 -8.19 -17.22 5.98
CA PHE A 248 -7.23 -17.01 4.91
C PHE A 248 -6.99 -15.51 4.75
N GLY A 249 -5.72 -15.12 4.69
CA GLY A 249 -5.33 -13.74 4.44
C GLY A 249 -5.33 -13.39 2.97
N SER A 250 -5.09 -12.13 2.66
CA SER A 250 -4.89 -11.63 1.29
C SER A 250 -3.43 -11.26 1.00
N GLU A 251 -2.56 -11.33 2.02
CA GLU A 251 -1.14 -10.98 1.90
C GLU A 251 -0.31 -11.51 3.11
N ILE A 252 1.01 -11.34 3.03
CA ILE A 252 1.99 -11.95 3.95
C ILE A 252 1.81 -11.53 5.42
N GLU A 253 1.53 -10.24 5.71
CA GLU A 253 1.45 -9.76 7.09
C GLU A 253 0.26 -10.36 7.83
N GLN A 254 -0.87 -10.58 7.14
CA GLN A 254 -2.02 -11.28 7.70
C GLN A 254 -1.68 -12.74 8.03
N VAL A 255 -0.85 -13.40 7.20
CA VAL A 255 -0.40 -14.78 7.46
C VAL A 255 0.56 -14.82 8.64
N LYS A 256 1.48 -13.85 8.78
CA LYS A 256 2.35 -13.70 9.96
C LYS A 256 1.55 -13.51 11.24
N LEU A 257 0.42 -12.81 11.18
CA LEU A 257 -0.47 -12.58 12.33
C LEU A 257 -1.33 -13.79 12.70
N GLY A 258 -1.43 -14.81 11.85
CA GLY A 258 -2.13 -16.05 12.18
C GLY A 258 -3.17 -16.51 11.17
N CYS A 259 -3.33 -15.85 10.01
CA CYS A 259 -4.07 -16.43 8.91
C CYS A 259 -3.38 -17.70 8.42
N VAL A 260 -4.17 -18.66 7.91
CA VAL A 260 -3.67 -19.97 7.49
C VAL A 260 -2.73 -19.89 6.32
N ALA A 261 -3.13 -19.14 5.30
CA ALA A 261 -2.38 -18.92 4.06
C ALA A 261 -2.92 -17.72 3.29
N ALA A 262 -2.15 -17.26 2.31
CA ALA A 262 -2.53 -16.22 1.36
C ALA A 262 -1.77 -16.37 0.04
N GLU A 263 -2.43 -16.05 -1.07
CA GLU A 263 -1.78 -15.69 -2.34
C GLU A 263 -1.65 -14.18 -2.37
N GLY A 264 -0.44 -13.65 -2.25
CA GLY A 264 -0.23 -12.22 -2.07
C GLY A 264 1.10 -11.72 -2.61
N ILE A 265 1.32 -10.42 -2.44
CA ILE A 265 2.50 -9.70 -2.91
C ILE A 265 3.32 -9.19 -1.73
N GLU A 266 4.55 -8.73 -2.01
CA GLU A 266 5.42 -8.07 -1.04
C GLU A 266 5.15 -6.56 -1.01
N TYR A 267 4.60 -6.06 0.08
CA TYR A 267 4.22 -4.66 0.21
C TYR A 267 5.42 -3.70 0.36
N LEU A 268 6.55 -4.18 0.88
CA LEU A 268 7.79 -3.39 0.89
C LEU A 268 8.27 -3.13 -0.54
N GLU A 269 8.25 -4.16 -1.41
CA GLU A 269 8.63 -4.03 -2.81
C GLU A 269 7.65 -3.13 -3.59
N LEU A 270 6.34 -3.28 -3.34
CA LEU A 270 5.31 -2.41 -3.92
C LEU A 270 5.57 -0.94 -3.58
N GLY A 271 5.85 -0.65 -2.31
CA GLY A 271 6.24 0.69 -1.86
C GLY A 271 7.51 1.20 -2.53
N SER A 272 8.55 0.36 -2.63
CA SER A 272 9.82 0.72 -3.26
C SER A 272 9.64 1.01 -4.77
N GLN A 273 8.82 0.22 -5.46
CA GLN A 273 8.42 0.51 -6.85
C GLN A 273 7.75 1.88 -6.96
N THR A 274 6.83 2.19 -6.03
CA THR A 274 6.15 3.50 -5.96
C THR A 274 7.14 4.64 -5.71
N GLY A 275 8.12 4.45 -4.83
CA GLY A 275 9.18 5.43 -4.57
C GLY A 275 10.03 5.73 -5.81
N ARG A 276 10.37 4.69 -6.59
CA ARG A 276 11.06 4.87 -7.88
C ARG A 276 10.21 5.59 -8.91
N MET A 277 8.88 5.38 -8.92
CA MET A 277 7.95 6.15 -9.77
C MET A 277 7.90 7.62 -9.36
N ALA A 278 7.78 7.89 -8.06
CA ALA A 278 7.81 9.24 -7.50
C ALA A 278 9.10 9.99 -7.88
N ALA A 279 10.25 9.30 -7.83
CA ALA A 279 11.54 9.87 -8.19
C ALA A 279 11.59 10.33 -9.67
N LYS A 280 10.97 9.62 -10.60
CA LYS A 280 10.87 10.05 -12.02
C LYS A 280 10.12 11.37 -12.15
N VAL A 281 9.04 11.53 -11.36
CA VAL A 281 8.27 12.79 -11.33
C VAL A 281 9.08 13.93 -10.72
N LEU A 282 9.75 13.70 -9.60
CA LEU A 282 10.60 14.71 -8.93
C LEU A 282 11.79 15.15 -9.78
N LYS A 283 12.36 14.25 -10.59
CA LYS A 283 13.43 14.57 -11.56
C LYS A 283 12.92 15.30 -12.79
N GLY A 284 11.60 15.41 -12.98
CA GLY A 284 11.02 16.00 -14.19
C GLY A 284 11.16 15.12 -15.44
N GLU A 285 11.48 13.82 -15.29
CA GLU A 285 11.57 12.87 -16.39
C GLU A 285 10.21 12.61 -17.04
N ALA A 286 9.14 12.64 -16.23
CA ALA A 286 7.75 12.60 -16.68
C ALA A 286 6.85 13.28 -15.65
N THR A 287 5.63 13.69 -16.06
CA THR A 287 4.59 14.10 -15.11
C THR A 287 3.83 12.87 -14.63
N ALA A 288 3.22 12.94 -13.45
CA ALA A 288 2.40 11.86 -12.91
C ALA A 288 1.26 11.48 -13.89
N ALA A 289 0.68 12.47 -14.56
CA ALA A 289 -0.37 12.25 -15.57
C ALA A 289 0.05 11.35 -16.75
N LYS A 290 1.36 11.22 -17.02
CA LYS A 290 1.88 10.46 -18.16
C LYS A 290 2.46 9.08 -17.79
N ILE A 291 2.59 8.78 -16.52
CA ILE A 291 3.07 7.48 -16.05
C ILE A 291 1.85 6.59 -15.77
N PRO A 292 1.57 5.54 -16.55
CA PRO A 292 0.50 4.60 -16.22
C PRO A 292 0.72 4.00 -14.84
N PHE A 293 -0.36 3.66 -14.13
CA PHE A 293 -0.19 2.90 -12.91
C PHE A 293 0.41 1.51 -13.21
N GLU A 294 1.18 1.01 -12.27
CA GLU A 294 1.87 -0.27 -12.38
C GLU A 294 1.29 -1.28 -11.37
N THR A 295 1.42 -2.56 -11.67
CA THR A 295 1.12 -3.66 -10.77
C THR A 295 2.40 -4.44 -10.49
N ILE A 296 2.50 -5.07 -9.32
CA ILE A 296 3.58 -6.01 -9.07
C ILE A 296 3.29 -7.31 -9.83
N ALA A 297 4.29 -7.83 -10.53
CA ALA A 297 4.09 -8.96 -11.44
C ALA A 297 3.95 -10.31 -10.74
N ASN A 298 4.54 -10.47 -9.54
CA ASN A 298 4.68 -11.75 -8.87
C ASN A 298 3.79 -11.79 -7.61
N SER A 299 2.95 -12.83 -7.51
CA SER A 299 2.33 -13.24 -6.26
C SER A 299 2.97 -14.52 -5.74
N TYR A 300 2.97 -14.69 -4.43
CA TYR A 300 3.56 -15.82 -3.74
C TYR A 300 2.53 -16.48 -2.84
N LEU A 301 2.67 -17.81 -2.67
CA LEU A 301 1.89 -18.54 -1.68
C LEU A 301 2.60 -18.46 -0.32
N TYR A 302 2.01 -17.71 0.60
CA TYR A 302 2.45 -17.65 2.00
C TYR A 302 1.62 -18.59 2.85
N ILE A 303 2.25 -19.32 3.75
CA ILE A 303 1.59 -20.23 4.68
C ILE A 303 2.06 -20.02 6.12
N ASN A 304 1.20 -20.30 7.07
CA ASN A 304 1.52 -20.36 8.49
C ASN A 304 1.25 -21.80 8.98
N LYS A 305 2.31 -22.58 9.16
CA LYS A 305 2.19 -23.99 9.54
C LYS A 305 1.54 -24.19 10.91
N ASP A 306 1.74 -23.28 11.86
CA ASP A 306 1.13 -23.35 13.17
C ASP A 306 -0.39 -23.11 13.10
N ALA A 307 -0.81 -22.15 12.29
CA ALA A 307 -2.22 -21.91 12.02
C ALA A 307 -2.85 -23.10 11.28
N MET A 308 -2.17 -23.64 10.25
CA MET A 308 -2.62 -24.85 9.54
C MET A 308 -2.81 -26.02 10.52
N ALA A 309 -1.83 -26.29 11.39
CA ALA A 309 -1.89 -27.36 12.38
C ALA A 309 -3.07 -27.18 13.36
N THR A 310 -3.40 -25.95 13.74
CA THR A 310 -4.54 -25.63 14.61
C THR A 310 -5.87 -26.14 14.06
N TYR A 311 -6.03 -26.13 12.73
CA TYR A 311 -7.26 -26.58 12.05
C TYR A 311 -7.13 -27.95 11.37
N GLY A 312 -6.00 -28.64 11.55
CA GLY A 312 -5.74 -29.95 10.91
C GLY A 312 -5.58 -29.86 9.38
N ILE A 313 -5.28 -28.67 8.87
CA ILE A 313 -5.08 -28.43 7.42
C ILE A 313 -3.69 -28.93 7.04
N GLN A 314 -3.61 -29.74 5.99
CA GLN A 314 -2.35 -30.24 5.44
C GLN A 314 -2.01 -29.53 4.14
N LEU A 315 -0.72 -29.26 3.93
CA LEU A 315 -0.23 -28.66 2.69
C LEU A 315 -0.14 -29.76 1.61
N PRO A 316 -0.91 -29.65 0.53
CA PRO A 316 -0.82 -30.60 -0.59
C PRO A 316 0.57 -30.55 -1.27
N ALA A 317 1.00 -31.68 -1.80
CA ALA A 317 2.35 -31.81 -2.39
C ALA A 317 2.58 -30.85 -3.57
N ASP A 318 1.57 -30.57 -4.38
CA ASP A 318 1.61 -29.65 -5.51
C ASP A 318 1.75 -28.19 -5.11
N LEU A 319 1.39 -27.83 -3.88
CA LEU A 319 1.60 -26.49 -3.33
C LEU A 319 2.91 -26.36 -2.55
N ALA A 320 3.48 -27.47 -2.07
CA ALA A 320 4.62 -27.48 -1.16
C ALA A 320 5.87 -26.81 -1.75
N ASP A 321 6.11 -27.04 -3.06
CA ASP A 321 7.31 -26.52 -3.74
C ASP A 321 7.34 -24.99 -3.88
N ARG A 322 6.18 -24.33 -3.86
CA ARG A 322 6.05 -22.88 -4.00
C ARG A 322 5.63 -22.16 -2.73
N ALA A 323 5.32 -22.90 -1.68
CA ALA A 323 4.84 -22.35 -0.43
C ALA A 323 5.99 -21.75 0.40
N ILE A 324 5.82 -20.52 0.83
CA ILE A 324 6.73 -19.81 1.72
C ILE A 324 6.13 -19.83 3.12
N ASP A 325 6.78 -20.54 4.03
CA ASP A 325 6.38 -20.55 5.44
C ASP A 325 6.86 -19.26 6.10
N VAL A 326 5.91 -18.43 6.54
CA VAL A 326 6.23 -17.13 7.15
C VAL A 326 6.89 -17.23 8.53
N LEU A 327 6.88 -18.42 9.14
CA LEU A 327 7.50 -18.70 10.43
C LEU A 327 8.86 -19.43 10.29
N ALA A 328 9.26 -19.82 9.08
CA ALA A 328 10.56 -20.42 8.83
C ALA A 328 11.67 -19.38 9.10
N LYS A 329 12.66 -19.81 9.90
CA LYS A 329 13.83 -18.97 10.25
C LYS A 329 14.92 -19.08 9.20
#